data_c75bb61af6f5c35dd432e8690900dcdd
#
_entry.id   c75bb61af6f5c35dd432e8690900dcdd
#
_cell.length_a   1.000
_cell.length_b   1.000
_cell.length_c   1.000
_cell.angle_alpha   90.00
_cell.angle_beta   90.00
_cell.angle_gamma   90.00
#
_symmetry.space_group_name_H-M   'P 1'
#
loop_
_entity.id
_entity.type
_entity.pdbx_description
1 polymer ?
#
loop_
_entity_poly.entity_id
_entity_poly.type
_entity_poly.pdbx_seq_one_letter_code
_entity_poly.pdbx_strand_id
1 'polypeptide(L)'
;MNIKIIAGVSAAALLAAACTTTDPYRTDAPRNNTATGAIAGAVGGALLGYLTNTNNSEEGRQNALIGAGVGALAGAGIGQYMDRQQRAMEAELSGSGVGVARQGDNLVLRMPGDVTFPTNSADINARFHPVLADVARVMNEYDRSIVDIVGHTDSTGTDAINQPLSERRAASVAAFLINEGVMRERLYVAGASSRNPIASNDTVEGRAQNRRVEILIRPLTAD
;
A
#
# COMPACT_ATOMS: atom_id res chain seq x y z
N MET A 1 -47.48 23.88 39.41
CA MET A 1 -47.16 24.61 38.17
C MET A 1 -45.66 24.44 37.91
N ASN A 2 -45.33 23.49 37.06
CA ASN A 2 -43.95 22.98 36.92
C ASN A 2 -43.26 23.69 35.74
N ILE A 3 -42.18 24.38 36.00
CA ILE A 3 -41.31 24.99 34.98
C ILE A 3 -40.08 24.10 34.83
N LYS A 4 -39.97 23.42 33.71
CA LYS A 4 -38.78 22.65 33.33
C LYS A 4 -37.79 23.58 32.63
N ILE A 5 -36.62 23.73 33.25
CA ILE A 5 -35.48 24.46 32.68
C ILE A 5 -34.72 23.45 31.81
N ILE A 6 -34.66 23.73 30.49
CA ILE A 6 -33.84 22.98 29.53
C ILE A 6 -32.50 23.71 29.43
N ALA A 7 -31.45 23.09 29.94
CA ALA A 7 -30.08 23.57 29.76
C ALA A 7 -29.55 23.08 28.39
N GLY A 8 -29.37 24.02 27.48
CA GLY A 8 -28.70 23.77 26.20
C GLY A 8 -27.18 23.72 26.39
N VAL A 9 -26.58 22.56 26.08
CA VAL A 9 -25.13 22.42 26.01
C VAL A 9 -24.71 22.75 24.59
N SER A 10 -24.08 23.88 24.38
CA SER A 10 -23.46 24.27 23.12
C SER A 10 -22.08 23.61 23.03
N ALA A 11 -21.93 22.60 22.21
CA ALA A 11 -20.65 22.02 21.88
C ALA A 11 -19.95 22.90 20.82
N ALA A 12 -18.97 23.68 21.23
CA ALA A 12 -18.08 24.41 20.34
C ALA A 12 -17.04 23.43 19.79
N ALA A 13 -17.17 23.06 18.52
CA ALA A 13 -16.16 22.29 17.78
C ALA A 13 -15.00 23.22 17.40
N LEU A 14 -13.87 23.09 18.08
CA LEU A 14 -12.59 23.69 17.70
C LEU A 14 -11.97 22.90 16.56
N LEU A 15 -12.10 23.40 15.34
CA LEU A 15 -11.34 22.95 14.17
C LEU A 15 -9.93 23.53 14.27
N ALA A 16 -9.00 22.78 14.84
CA ALA A 16 -7.58 23.06 14.72
C ALA A 16 -7.08 22.54 13.37
N ALA A 17 -6.99 23.42 12.39
CA ALA A 17 -6.31 23.15 11.11
C ALA A 17 -4.80 23.18 11.39
N ALA A 18 -4.20 22.04 11.68
CA ALA A 18 -2.75 21.86 11.69
C ALA A 18 -2.29 21.56 10.25
N CYS A 19 -1.83 22.58 9.54
CA CYS A 19 -1.06 22.40 8.31
C CYS A 19 0.32 21.86 8.70
N THR A 20 0.46 20.55 8.76
CA THR A 20 1.77 19.91 8.76
C THR A 20 2.04 19.41 7.34
N THR A 21 2.96 20.07 6.65
CA THR A 21 3.57 19.53 5.43
C THR A 21 4.39 18.31 5.82
N THR A 22 3.74 17.17 5.85
CA THR A 22 4.41 15.90 6.15
C THR A 22 4.89 15.33 4.83
N ASP A 23 6.21 15.29 4.68
CA ASP A 23 6.86 14.54 3.61
C ASP A 23 6.42 13.07 3.72
N PRO A 24 5.70 12.49 2.74
CA PRO A 24 5.19 11.12 2.84
C PRO A 24 6.30 10.06 2.86
N TYR A 25 7.57 10.47 2.78
CA TYR A 25 8.74 9.60 2.74
C TYR A 25 9.62 9.67 3.99
N ARG A 26 9.22 10.45 4.99
CA ARG A 26 9.99 10.59 6.23
C ARG A 26 9.62 9.46 7.20
N THR A 27 10.57 8.60 7.50
CA THR A 27 10.45 7.47 8.45
C THR A 27 10.37 7.89 9.93
N ASP A 28 10.43 9.19 10.23
CA ASP A 28 10.55 9.75 11.58
C ASP A 28 9.19 10.20 12.18
N ALA A 29 8.04 9.73 11.66
CA ALA A 29 6.74 10.08 12.21
C ALA A 29 6.62 9.60 13.67
N PRO A 30 6.16 10.45 14.61
CA PRO A 30 6.04 10.06 16.01
C PRO A 30 5.06 8.90 16.19
N ARG A 31 5.50 7.90 16.94
CA ARG A 31 4.86 6.60 17.15
C ARG A 31 3.65 6.64 18.09
N ASN A 32 2.64 7.45 17.82
CA ASN A 32 1.40 7.48 18.60
C ASN A 32 0.23 7.06 17.71
N ASN A 33 -0.02 5.77 17.64
CA ASN A 33 -0.96 5.11 16.72
C ASN A 33 -2.45 5.32 17.02
N THR A 34 -2.81 6.12 18.05
CA THR A 34 -4.19 6.32 18.46
C THR A 34 -4.86 7.58 17.87
N ALA A 35 -4.09 8.49 17.27
CA ALA A 35 -4.61 9.78 16.80
C ALA A 35 -4.55 9.99 15.28
N THR A 36 -3.98 9.06 14.50
CA THR A 36 -3.59 9.30 13.10
C THR A 36 -4.63 8.83 12.06
N GLY A 37 -5.79 8.36 12.48
CA GLY A 37 -6.83 7.85 11.57
C GLY A 37 -7.47 8.88 10.62
N ALA A 38 -7.12 10.16 10.71
CA ALA A 38 -7.86 11.22 10.01
C ALA A 38 -7.13 11.86 8.80
N ILE A 39 -5.82 11.60 8.57
CA ILE A 39 -5.04 12.37 7.57
C ILE A 39 -4.61 11.54 6.34
N ALA A 40 -4.84 10.24 6.31
CA ALA A 40 -4.41 9.36 5.23
C ALA A 40 -5.27 9.42 3.93
N GLY A 41 -6.23 10.33 3.84
CA GLY A 41 -7.28 10.28 2.80
C GLY A 41 -6.87 10.66 1.36
N ALA A 42 -5.82 11.44 1.16
CA ALA A 42 -5.62 12.07 -0.15
C ALA A 42 -4.75 11.26 -1.14
N VAL A 43 -3.73 10.55 -0.68
CA VAL A 43 -2.83 9.79 -1.57
C VAL A 43 -3.22 8.31 -1.63
N GLY A 44 -3.64 7.74 -0.50
CA GLY A 44 -4.17 6.37 -0.46
C GLY A 44 -5.53 6.21 -1.14
N GLY A 45 -6.36 7.25 -1.12
CA GLY A 45 -7.68 7.22 -1.73
C GLY A 45 -7.66 7.02 -3.25
N ALA A 46 -6.68 7.57 -3.96
CA ALA A 46 -6.57 7.38 -5.41
C ALA A 46 -6.19 5.94 -5.76
N LEU A 47 -5.29 5.30 -5.01
CA LEU A 47 -4.92 3.91 -5.22
C LEU A 47 -6.06 2.97 -4.83
N LEU A 48 -6.66 3.17 -3.67
CA LEU A 48 -7.79 2.37 -3.21
C LEU A 48 -9.01 2.53 -4.13
N GLY A 49 -9.33 3.75 -4.57
CA GLY A 49 -10.43 4.00 -5.49
C GLY A 49 -10.25 3.32 -6.86
N TYR A 50 -9.00 3.19 -7.33
CA TYR A 50 -8.71 2.44 -8.56
C TYR A 50 -8.93 0.93 -8.36
N LEU A 51 -8.53 0.39 -7.22
CA LEU A 51 -8.63 -1.03 -6.90
C LEU A 51 -10.06 -1.48 -6.59
N THR A 52 -10.89 -0.61 -6.01
CA THR A 52 -12.29 -0.92 -5.68
C THR A 52 -13.23 -0.89 -6.89
N ASN A 53 -12.81 -0.30 -8.02
CA ASN A 53 -13.63 -0.25 -9.24
C ASN A 53 -13.49 -1.50 -10.13
N THR A 54 -12.87 -2.56 -9.65
CA THR A 54 -12.81 -3.85 -10.33
C THR A 54 -13.86 -4.81 -9.75
N ASN A 55 -14.47 -5.64 -10.60
CA ASN A 55 -15.59 -6.56 -10.27
C ASN A 55 -15.30 -7.63 -9.19
N ASN A 56 -14.12 -7.61 -8.58
CA ASN A 56 -13.80 -8.46 -7.44
C ASN A 56 -13.99 -7.65 -6.17
N SER A 57 -15.13 -7.80 -5.52
CA SER A 57 -15.40 -7.12 -4.25
C SER A 57 -14.33 -7.48 -3.22
N GLU A 58 -13.89 -6.50 -2.46
CA GLU A 58 -12.95 -6.68 -1.35
C GLU A 58 -13.48 -7.72 -0.35
N GLU A 59 -14.78 -7.70 -0.06
CA GLU A 59 -15.49 -8.68 0.76
C GLU A 59 -15.33 -10.11 0.24
N GLY A 60 -15.42 -10.33 -1.08
CA GLY A 60 -15.22 -11.65 -1.68
C GLY A 60 -13.81 -12.20 -1.44
N ARG A 61 -12.79 -11.34 -1.48
CA ARG A 61 -11.39 -11.73 -1.21
C ARG A 61 -11.17 -12.02 0.28
N GLN A 62 -11.71 -11.20 1.16
CA GLN A 62 -11.63 -11.40 2.61
C GLN A 62 -12.32 -12.71 3.01
N ASN A 63 -13.51 -12.97 2.50
CA ASN A 63 -14.25 -14.22 2.76
C ASN A 63 -13.51 -15.45 2.25
N ALA A 64 -12.84 -15.35 1.08
CA ALA A 64 -12.02 -16.44 0.56
C ALA A 64 -10.83 -16.77 1.47
N LEU A 65 -10.16 -15.75 2.03
CA LEU A 65 -9.03 -15.90 2.95
C LEU A 65 -9.47 -16.47 4.31
N ILE A 66 -10.59 -15.99 4.84
CA ILE A 66 -11.17 -16.53 6.08
C ILE A 66 -11.56 -18.00 5.88
N GLY A 67 -12.15 -18.32 4.71
CA GLY A 67 -12.47 -19.71 4.34
C GLY A 67 -11.24 -20.60 4.14
N ALA A 68 -10.10 -20.02 3.75
CA ALA A 68 -8.82 -20.72 3.65
C ALA A 68 -8.09 -20.87 5.01
N GLY A 69 -8.70 -20.45 6.12
CA GLY A 69 -8.16 -20.59 7.47
C GLY A 69 -7.22 -19.48 7.92
N VAL A 70 -7.08 -18.40 7.14
CA VAL A 70 -6.35 -17.22 7.57
C VAL A 70 -7.20 -16.44 8.56
N GLY A 71 -6.78 -16.35 9.82
CA GLY A 71 -7.53 -15.67 10.87
C GLY A 71 -7.54 -14.15 10.65
N ALA A 72 -8.72 -13.53 10.74
CA ALA A 72 -8.86 -12.08 10.70
C ALA A 72 -8.37 -11.41 11.99
N LEU A 73 -7.92 -10.16 11.85
CA LEU A 73 -7.52 -9.31 12.98
C LEU A 73 -8.75 -8.54 13.49
N ALA A 74 -8.83 -8.32 14.80
CA ALA A 74 -9.91 -7.58 15.41
C ALA A 74 -9.39 -6.48 16.35
N GLY A 75 -10.02 -5.31 16.30
CA GLY A 75 -9.85 -4.22 17.24
C GLY A 75 -8.40 -3.74 17.44
N ALA A 76 -8.00 -3.54 18.69
CA ALA A 76 -6.69 -3.00 19.06
C ALA A 76 -5.48 -3.88 18.62
N GLY A 77 -5.71 -5.12 18.21
CA GLY A 77 -4.67 -6.01 17.70
C GLY A 77 -4.14 -5.63 16.30
N ILE A 78 -4.94 -4.92 15.51
CA ILE A 78 -4.58 -4.52 14.14
C ILE A 78 -3.34 -3.63 14.14
N GLY A 79 -3.34 -2.56 14.91
CA GLY A 79 -2.22 -1.62 14.97
C GLY A 79 -0.91 -2.30 15.36
N GLN A 80 -0.92 -3.10 16.45
CA GLN A 80 0.28 -3.81 16.91
C GLN A 80 0.80 -4.83 15.88
N TYR A 81 -0.09 -5.52 15.20
CA TYR A 81 0.28 -6.48 14.16
C TYR A 81 0.97 -5.76 13.00
N MET A 82 0.37 -4.70 12.49
CA MET A 82 0.91 -3.93 11.39
C MET A 82 2.20 -3.20 11.78
N ASP A 83 2.35 -2.75 13.02
CA ASP A 83 3.59 -2.14 13.53
C ASP A 83 4.75 -3.14 13.57
N ARG A 84 4.48 -4.40 13.93
CA ARG A 84 5.51 -5.46 13.89
C ARG A 84 5.88 -5.78 12.45
N GLN A 85 4.89 -5.91 11.56
CA GLN A 85 5.11 -6.16 10.15
C GLN A 85 5.92 -5.02 9.51
N GLN A 86 5.62 -3.75 9.83
CA GLN A 86 6.38 -2.60 9.35
C GLN A 86 7.85 -2.68 9.79
N ARG A 87 8.10 -2.89 11.08
CA ARG A 87 9.47 -3.00 11.60
C ARG A 87 10.26 -4.15 10.97
N ALA A 88 9.60 -5.29 10.75
CA ALA A 88 10.21 -6.42 10.05
C ALA A 88 10.58 -6.04 8.61
N MET A 89 9.65 -5.39 7.86
CA MET A 89 9.93 -4.91 6.50
C MET A 89 11.07 -3.89 6.47
N GLU A 90 11.06 -2.90 7.37
CA GLU A 90 12.11 -1.87 7.45
C GLU A 90 13.49 -2.48 7.74
N ALA A 91 13.55 -3.48 8.64
CA ALA A 91 14.80 -4.16 8.98
C ALA A 91 15.37 -4.93 7.79
N GLU A 92 14.54 -5.72 7.12
CA GLU A 92 14.95 -6.57 6.00
C GLU A 92 15.26 -5.77 4.73
N LEU A 93 14.53 -4.70 4.48
CA LEU A 93 14.67 -3.89 3.28
C LEU A 93 15.63 -2.71 3.44
N SER A 94 16.30 -2.61 4.57
CA SER A 94 17.30 -1.54 4.81
C SER A 94 18.40 -1.56 3.75
N GLY A 95 18.61 -0.43 3.05
CA GLY A 95 19.63 -0.33 2.00
C GLY A 95 19.27 -0.96 0.65
N SER A 96 18.10 -1.60 0.51
CA SER A 96 17.66 -2.24 -0.75
C SER A 96 17.18 -1.25 -1.82
N GLY A 97 16.91 0.00 -1.45
CA GLY A 97 16.28 1.00 -2.31
C GLY A 97 14.73 0.89 -2.34
N VAL A 98 14.13 -0.04 -1.62
CA VAL A 98 12.67 -0.13 -1.43
C VAL A 98 12.24 0.83 -0.32
N GLY A 99 11.32 1.72 -0.63
CA GLY A 99 10.70 2.60 0.36
C GLY A 99 9.59 1.86 1.12
N VAL A 100 9.62 1.91 2.45
CA VAL A 100 8.54 1.40 3.32
C VAL A 100 7.86 2.60 3.97
N ALA A 101 6.55 2.73 3.78
CA ALA A 101 5.77 3.81 4.35
C ALA A 101 4.49 3.29 5.01
N ARG A 102 4.07 3.90 6.12
CA ARG A 102 2.81 3.63 6.78
C ARG A 102 1.73 4.60 6.30
N GLN A 103 0.56 4.10 5.96
CA GLN A 103 -0.62 4.89 5.62
C GLN A 103 -1.84 4.39 6.41
N GLY A 104 -2.10 5.01 7.55
CA GLY A 104 -3.12 4.51 8.50
C GLY A 104 -2.75 3.10 8.99
N ASP A 105 -3.64 2.13 8.76
CA ASP A 105 -3.38 0.73 9.08
C ASP A 105 -2.71 -0.05 7.93
N ASN A 106 -2.43 0.60 6.81
CA ASN A 106 -1.80 -0.04 5.65
C ASN A 106 -0.30 0.23 5.60
N LEU A 107 0.45 -0.69 4.99
CA LEU A 107 1.85 -0.48 4.60
C LEU A 107 1.94 -0.36 3.09
N VAL A 108 2.76 0.57 2.62
CA VAL A 108 3.08 0.73 1.20
C VAL A 108 4.56 0.50 1.01
N LEU A 109 4.91 -0.51 0.20
CA LEU A 109 6.27 -0.73 -0.27
C LEU A 109 6.39 -0.14 -1.67
N ARG A 110 7.36 0.74 -1.88
CA ARG A 110 7.66 1.30 -3.20
C ARG A 110 8.95 0.74 -3.75
N MET A 111 8.83 0.06 -4.87
CA MET A 111 9.95 -0.51 -5.60
C MET A 111 10.23 0.34 -6.85
N PRO A 112 11.39 1.03 -6.91
CA PRO A 112 11.76 1.80 -8.09
C PRO A 112 11.86 0.88 -9.31
N GLY A 113 11.20 1.24 -10.42
CA GLY A 113 11.14 0.43 -11.62
C GLY A 113 12.51 0.20 -12.26
N ASP A 114 13.37 1.20 -12.24
CA ASP A 114 14.68 1.16 -12.90
C ASP A 114 15.68 0.19 -12.25
N VAL A 115 15.52 -0.11 -10.96
CA VAL A 115 16.31 -1.14 -10.27
C VAL A 115 15.63 -2.51 -10.32
N THR A 116 14.31 -2.53 -10.37
CA THR A 116 13.52 -3.76 -10.34
C THR A 116 13.47 -4.43 -11.73
N PHE A 117 13.38 -3.64 -12.80
CA PHE A 117 13.22 -4.14 -14.18
C PHE A 117 14.22 -3.50 -15.13
N PRO A 118 14.70 -4.24 -16.14
CA PRO A 118 15.37 -3.64 -17.30
C PRO A 118 14.43 -2.68 -18.05
N THR A 119 15.02 -1.78 -18.84
CA THR A 119 14.26 -0.83 -19.67
C THR A 119 13.27 -1.57 -20.58
N ASN A 120 12.03 -1.12 -20.62
CA ASN A 120 10.93 -1.71 -21.41
C ASN A 120 10.66 -3.21 -21.13
N SER A 121 11.19 -3.76 -20.04
CA SER A 121 10.93 -5.15 -19.62
C SER A 121 9.98 -5.20 -18.42
N ALA A 122 9.36 -6.36 -18.27
CA ALA A 122 8.64 -6.78 -17.08
C ALA A 122 9.38 -7.94 -16.36
N ASP A 123 10.52 -8.38 -16.86
CA ASP A 123 11.34 -9.39 -16.20
C ASP A 123 12.05 -8.78 -15.00
N ILE A 124 11.97 -9.45 -13.86
CA ILE A 124 12.61 -8.96 -12.64
C ILE A 124 14.13 -9.11 -12.76
N ASN A 125 14.86 -8.05 -12.48
CA ASN A 125 16.31 -8.08 -12.46
C ASN A 125 16.81 -9.07 -11.40
N ALA A 126 17.70 -9.99 -11.77
CA ALA A 126 18.21 -11.03 -10.88
C ALA A 126 18.79 -10.51 -9.57
N ARG A 127 19.43 -9.31 -9.59
CA ARG A 127 19.93 -8.65 -8.38
C ARG A 127 18.83 -8.21 -7.40
N PHE A 128 17.58 -8.10 -7.87
CA PHE A 128 16.43 -7.73 -7.05
C PHE A 128 15.70 -8.95 -6.45
N HIS A 129 16.01 -10.17 -6.90
CA HIS A 129 15.43 -11.40 -6.37
C HIS A 129 15.62 -11.55 -4.84
N PRO A 130 16.82 -11.32 -4.26
CA PRO A 130 16.98 -11.40 -2.81
C PRO A 130 16.07 -10.42 -2.05
N VAL A 131 15.91 -9.20 -2.57
CA VAL A 131 15.03 -8.18 -1.96
C VAL A 131 13.56 -8.64 -1.96
N LEU A 132 13.09 -9.21 -3.06
CA LEU A 132 11.73 -9.76 -3.14
C LEU A 132 11.54 -11.02 -2.29
N ALA A 133 12.59 -11.85 -2.13
CA ALA A 133 12.56 -12.99 -1.22
C ALA A 133 12.43 -12.54 0.24
N ASP A 134 13.11 -11.46 0.63
CA ASP A 134 12.96 -10.86 1.97
C ASP A 134 11.54 -10.30 2.17
N VAL A 135 10.96 -9.64 1.17
CA VAL A 135 9.56 -9.21 1.18
C VAL A 135 8.62 -10.40 1.38
N ALA A 136 8.82 -11.48 0.61
CA ALA A 136 7.99 -12.69 0.70
C ALA A 136 8.10 -13.35 2.07
N ARG A 137 9.31 -13.41 2.65
CA ARG A 137 9.55 -13.97 3.98
C ARG A 137 8.74 -13.23 5.06
N VAL A 138 8.79 -11.90 5.06
CA VAL A 138 7.99 -11.09 6.00
C VAL A 138 6.49 -11.27 5.72
N MET A 139 6.06 -11.34 4.45
CA MET A 139 4.65 -11.58 4.12
C MET A 139 4.15 -12.95 4.58
N ASN A 140 5.01 -13.98 4.60
CA ASN A 140 4.67 -15.32 5.08
C ASN A 140 4.64 -15.38 6.61
N GLU A 141 5.52 -14.63 7.29
CA GLU A 141 5.48 -14.48 8.75
C GLU A 141 4.22 -13.72 9.22
N TYR A 142 3.83 -12.70 8.45
CA TYR A 142 2.65 -11.86 8.70
C TYR A 142 1.54 -12.16 7.69
N ASP A 143 0.90 -13.31 7.83
CA ASP A 143 -0.05 -13.86 6.85
C ASP A 143 -1.44 -13.23 6.89
N ARG A 144 -1.81 -12.52 7.98
CA ARG A 144 -3.14 -11.90 8.18
C ARG A 144 -3.25 -10.54 7.51
N SER A 145 -2.89 -10.48 6.23
CA SER A 145 -3.01 -9.28 5.40
C SER A 145 -3.34 -9.64 3.96
N ILE A 146 -4.06 -8.76 3.29
CA ILE A 146 -4.27 -8.77 1.84
C ILE A 146 -3.28 -7.82 1.20
N VAL A 147 -2.90 -8.11 -0.03
CA VAL A 147 -1.80 -7.44 -0.70
C VAL A 147 -2.22 -7.04 -2.11
N ASP A 148 -2.16 -5.76 -2.41
CA ASP A 148 -2.42 -5.24 -3.74
C ASP A 148 -1.09 -4.82 -4.37
N ILE A 149 -0.78 -5.35 -5.56
CA ILE A 149 0.44 -5.09 -6.31
C ILE A 149 0.08 -4.25 -7.51
N VAL A 150 0.54 -3.02 -7.57
CA VAL A 150 0.17 -2.05 -8.60
C VAL A 150 1.40 -1.56 -9.34
N GLY A 151 1.41 -1.78 -10.65
CA GLY A 151 2.45 -1.26 -11.54
C GLY A 151 2.11 0.14 -12.06
N HIS A 152 3.12 0.99 -12.14
CA HIS A 152 3.01 2.35 -12.66
C HIS A 152 4.08 2.61 -13.72
N THR A 153 3.77 3.50 -14.67
CA THR A 153 4.71 4.03 -15.66
C THR A 153 4.85 5.55 -15.48
N ASP A 154 5.81 6.13 -16.16
CA ASP A 154 5.81 7.57 -16.42
C ASP A 154 4.85 7.91 -17.57
N SER A 155 4.74 9.19 -17.92
CA SER A 155 3.87 9.68 -19.01
C SER A 155 4.45 9.46 -20.40
N THR A 156 5.61 8.82 -20.55
CA THR A 156 6.23 8.59 -21.85
C THR A 156 5.49 7.48 -22.60
N GLY A 157 5.10 7.76 -23.83
CA GLY A 157 4.34 6.84 -24.66
C GLY A 157 2.82 6.96 -24.50
N THR A 158 2.09 5.98 -25.01
CA THR A 158 0.62 5.96 -24.99
C THR A 158 0.09 5.03 -23.90
N ASP A 159 -1.14 5.23 -23.47
CA ASP A 159 -1.81 4.34 -22.51
C ASP A 159 -1.92 2.90 -23.05
N ALA A 160 -2.06 2.73 -24.36
CA ALA A 160 -2.07 1.41 -25.02
C ALA A 160 -0.77 0.61 -24.81
N ILE A 161 0.37 1.30 -24.58
CA ILE A 161 1.67 0.69 -24.27
C ILE A 161 1.85 0.59 -22.76
N ASN A 162 1.54 1.65 -22.03
CA ASN A 162 1.81 1.79 -20.61
C ASN A 162 0.92 0.90 -19.73
N GLN A 163 -0.37 0.76 -20.09
CA GLN A 163 -1.29 -0.08 -19.34
C GLN A 163 -0.83 -1.55 -19.31
N PRO A 164 -0.61 -2.23 -20.45
CA PRO A 164 -0.15 -3.62 -20.39
C PRO A 164 1.28 -3.78 -19.82
N LEU A 165 2.16 -2.79 -19.96
CA LEU A 165 3.49 -2.83 -19.34
C LEU A 165 3.39 -2.80 -17.81
N SER A 166 2.57 -1.89 -17.27
CA SER A 166 2.35 -1.77 -15.83
C SER A 166 1.72 -3.03 -15.23
N GLU A 167 0.74 -3.62 -15.93
CA GLU A 167 0.11 -4.89 -15.54
C GLU A 167 1.12 -6.05 -15.52
N ARG A 168 1.93 -6.20 -16.58
CA ARG A 168 2.94 -7.26 -16.63
C ARG A 168 3.98 -7.13 -15.53
N ARG A 169 4.43 -5.91 -15.20
CA ARG A 169 5.37 -5.69 -14.11
C ARG A 169 4.79 -6.09 -12.76
N ALA A 170 3.56 -5.68 -12.48
CA ALA A 170 2.88 -6.10 -11.26
C ALA A 170 2.67 -7.63 -11.21
N ALA A 171 2.31 -8.25 -12.35
CA ALA A 171 2.14 -9.70 -12.45
C ALA A 171 3.46 -10.46 -12.22
N SER A 172 4.60 -9.95 -12.71
CA SER A 172 5.90 -10.58 -12.49
C SER A 172 6.28 -10.57 -11.00
N VAL A 173 6.03 -9.45 -10.30
CA VAL A 173 6.25 -9.38 -8.85
C VAL A 173 5.33 -10.36 -8.12
N ALA A 174 4.04 -10.41 -8.46
CA ALA A 174 3.10 -11.35 -7.86
C ALA A 174 3.53 -12.81 -8.08
N ALA A 175 3.93 -13.17 -9.30
CA ALA A 175 4.40 -14.51 -9.61
C ALA A 175 5.65 -14.89 -8.80
N PHE A 176 6.58 -13.95 -8.61
CA PHE A 176 7.75 -14.17 -7.76
C PHE A 176 7.34 -14.43 -6.31
N LEU A 177 6.48 -13.58 -5.73
CA LEU A 177 6.01 -13.75 -4.35
C LEU A 177 5.26 -15.08 -4.14
N ILE A 178 4.47 -15.52 -5.12
CA ILE A 178 3.79 -16.82 -5.08
C ILE A 178 4.82 -17.96 -5.09
N ASN A 179 5.85 -17.88 -5.92
CA ASN A 179 6.93 -18.89 -5.96
C ASN A 179 7.71 -18.96 -4.64
N GLU A 180 7.80 -17.83 -3.89
CA GLU A 180 8.38 -17.76 -2.55
C GLU A 180 7.37 -18.12 -1.43
N GLY A 181 6.20 -18.68 -1.80
CA GLY A 181 5.24 -19.25 -0.85
C GLY A 181 4.14 -18.29 -0.36
N VAL A 182 4.06 -17.06 -0.87
CA VAL A 182 2.95 -16.17 -0.53
C VAL A 182 1.66 -16.70 -1.15
N MET A 183 0.61 -16.86 -0.34
CA MET A 183 -0.69 -17.37 -0.79
C MET A 183 -1.27 -16.49 -1.91
N ARG A 184 -1.61 -17.12 -3.04
CA ARG A 184 -2.15 -16.43 -4.22
C ARG A 184 -3.43 -15.64 -3.89
N GLU A 185 -4.28 -16.17 -3.03
CA GLU A 185 -5.55 -15.60 -2.62
C GLU A 185 -5.39 -14.25 -1.90
N ARG A 186 -4.22 -14.02 -1.31
CA ARG A 186 -3.88 -12.74 -0.67
C ARG A 186 -3.52 -11.65 -1.69
N LEU A 187 -3.15 -12.03 -2.91
CA LEU A 187 -2.57 -11.10 -3.89
C LEU A 187 -3.63 -10.61 -4.88
N TYR A 188 -3.67 -9.32 -5.10
CA TYR A 188 -4.38 -8.66 -6.20
C TYR A 188 -3.38 -7.90 -7.07
N VAL A 189 -3.55 -7.97 -8.38
CA VAL A 189 -2.61 -7.42 -9.36
C VAL A 189 -3.33 -6.42 -10.24
N ALA A 190 -2.77 -5.23 -10.39
CA ALA A 190 -3.30 -4.19 -11.27
C ALA A 190 -2.18 -3.40 -11.96
N GLY A 191 -2.50 -2.85 -13.13
CA GLY A 191 -1.71 -1.83 -13.79
C GLY A 191 -2.43 -0.49 -13.72
N ALA A 192 -1.72 0.56 -13.31
CA ALA A 192 -2.23 1.92 -13.23
C ALA A 192 -1.72 2.82 -14.36
N SER A 193 -0.90 2.28 -15.30
CA SER A 193 -0.31 3.11 -16.36
C SER A 193 0.37 4.36 -15.78
N SER A 194 0.23 5.51 -16.40
CA SER A 194 0.74 6.82 -15.93
C SER A 194 -0.28 7.65 -15.17
N ARG A 195 -1.42 7.07 -14.77
CA ARG A 195 -2.56 7.81 -14.20
C ARG A 195 -2.33 8.34 -12.79
N ASN A 196 -1.42 7.75 -12.03
CA ASN A 196 -1.16 8.10 -10.63
C ASN A 196 0.32 8.52 -10.43
N PRO A 197 0.75 9.68 -10.94
CA PRO A 197 2.11 10.15 -10.76
C PRO A 197 2.34 10.58 -9.30
N ILE A 198 3.54 10.30 -8.78
CA ILE A 198 4.00 10.76 -7.45
C ILE A 198 5.01 11.90 -7.55
N ALA A 199 5.50 12.17 -8.76
CA ALA A 199 6.41 13.26 -9.05
C ALA A 199 6.10 13.86 -10.43
N SER A 200 6.70 15.02 -10.75
CA SER A 200 6.51 15.65 -12.06
C SER A 200 7.04 14.76 -13.18
N ASN A 201 6.24 14.59 -14.24
CA ASN A 201 6.67 13.92 -15.46
C ASN A 201 7.55 14.79 -16.37
N ASP A 202 7.73 16.09 -16.06
CA ASP A 202 8.53 17.01 -16.86
C ASP A 202 10.04 16.78 -16.66
N THR A 203 10.43 16.28 -15.47
CA THR A 203 11.83 16.01 -15.13
C THR A 203 12.19 14.53 -15.31
N VAL A 204 13.45 14.26 -15.57
CA VAL A 204 13.95 12.88 -15.71
C VAL A 204 13.83 12.12 -14.38
N GLU A 205 14.16 12.78 -13.29
CA GLU A 205 14.12 12.26 -11.92
C GLU A 205 12.67 11.95 -11.51
N GLY A 206 11.73 12.84 -11.83
CA GLY A 206 10.32 12.63 -11.52
C GLY A 206 9.72 11.48 -12.34
N ARG A 207 10.07 11.37 -13.62
CA ARG A 207 9.69 10.18 -14.41
C ARG A 207 10.25 8.88 -13.83
N ALA A 208 11.50 8.89 -13.37
CA ALA A 208 12.10 7.72 -12.71
C ALA A 208 11.33 7.32 -11.44
N GLN A 209 10.86 8.28 -10.65
CA GLN A 209 10.02 8.01 -9.48
C GLN A 209 8.64 7.47 -9.86
N ASN A 210 8.07 7.94 -10.99
CA ASN A 210 6.77 7.48 -11.48
C ASN A 210 6.83 6.04 -12.01
N ARG A 211 7.96 5.61 -12.60
CA ARG A 211 8.21 4.21 -13.00
C ARG A 211 8.46 3.37 -11.75
N ARG A 212 7.43 2.74 -11.18
CA ARG A 212 7.51 1.99 -9.94
C ARG A 212 6.50 0.85 -9.90
N VAL A 213 6.72 -0.08 -8.97
CA VAL A 213 5.68 -1.00 -8.50
C VAL A 213 5.43 -0.70 -7.01
N GLU A 214 4.17 -0.55 -6.65
CA GLU A 214 3.73 -0.41 -5.27
C GLU A 214 3.10 -1.72 -4.79
N ILE A 215 3.45 -2.12 -3.57
CA ILE A 215 2.80 -3.22 -2.86
C ILE A 215 2.08 -2.59 -1.66
N LEU A 216 0.76 -2.57 -1.71
CA LEU A 216 -0.09 -2.12 -0.61
C LEU A 216 -0.50 -3.34 0.22
N ILE A 217 -0.08 -3.36 1.47
CA ILE A 217 -0.39 -4.42 2.44
C ILE A 217 -1.43 -3.88 3.41
N ARG A 218 -2.60 -4.52 3.44
CA ARG A 218 -3.73 -4.15 4.29
C ARG A 218 -4.03 -5.26 5.29
N PRO A 219 -4.36 -4.94 6.54
CA PRO A 219 -4.74 -5.96 7.51
C PRO A 219 -6.02 -6.69 7.04
N LEU A 220 -6.08 -7.99 7.26
CA LEU A 220 -7.30 -8.77 7.10
C LEU A 220 -8.14 -8.58 8.37
N THR A 221 -9.19 -7.78 8.27
CA THR A 221 -10.09 -7.48 9.39
C THR A 221 -11.32 -8.37 9.38
N ALA A 222 -11.83 -8.73 10.56
CA ALA A 222 -13.17 -9.26 10.71
C ALA A 222 -14.12 -8.06 10.84
N ASP A 223 -15.05 -7.91 9.90
CA ASP A 223 -16.17 -6.97 10.00
C ASP A 223 -17.30 -7.58 10.86
#